data_68a7e585ffcc4c84579baf05c190fc4c
#
_entry.id   68a7e585ffcc4c84579baf05c190fc4c
#
_cell.length_a   1.000
_cell.length_b   1.000
_cell.length_c   1.000
_cell.angle_alpha   90.00
_cell.angle_beta   90.00
_cell.angle_gamma   90.00
#
_symmetry.space_group_name_H-M   'P 1'
#
loop_
_entity.id
_entity.type
_entity.pdbx_description
1 polymer ?
#
loop_
_entity_poly.entity_id
_entity_poly.type
_entity_poly.pdbx_seq_one_letter_code
_entity_poly.pdbx_strand_id
1 'polypeptide(L)'
;MPYGISYAGAESDYDSADAFILGIPYDRTSSFKAGAREAPFQIRRASYNFEEFHFEHGLDLPQLNIFDQGNCEDPFSPEDMMEEVKFFMDPAIRDGKFTVAIGGEHSVNIPIVRCFKKTDIALITIDAHLDSRDEYLGTPFSHACVTRRASEHLGIENVFALGVRSISREELERDDVIPHVTSFEIKKKGMEWAVKKALESVKNERVYLSLDIDGIDPAYAPGTGTPEPFGLDPIDVKNAINLIGGRLAGFDVTEVCPPADPSGITSILAARFINEVLAVHSKNIT
;
A
#
# COMPACT_ATOMS: atom_id res chain seq x y z
N MET A 1 22.87 -7.90 -4.48
CA MET A 1 21.63 -8.19 -3.77
C MET A 1 21.90 -9.30 -2.75
N PRO A 2 21.82 -9.09 -1.45
CA PRO A 2 22.14 -10.13 -0.46
C PRO A 2 21.09 -11.27 -0.36
N TYR A 3 19.90 -11.12 -0.96
CA TYR A 3 18.85 -12.16 -0.95
C TYR A 3 18.03 -12.10 -2.26
N GLY A 4 18.70 -12.24 -3.33
CA GLY A 4 18.47 -12.25 -4.73
C GLY A 4 17.19 -12.83 -5.31
N ILE A 5 16.00 -12.37 -4.94
CA ILE A 5 14.80 -12.60 -5.75
C ILE A 5 14.23 -11.22 -6.08
N SER A 6 14.25 -10.84 -7.36
CA SER A 6 13.47 -9.72 -7.89
C SER A 6 11.99 -10.10 -8.02
N TYR A 7 11.12 -9.14 -8.14
CA TYR A 7 9.73 -9.36 -8.53
C TYR A 7 9.66 -9.97 -9.94
N ALA A 8 8.76 -10.92 -10.18
CA ALA A 8 8.65 -11.58 -11.47
C ALA A 8 8.38 -10.56 -12.59
N GLY A 9 9.14 -10.66 -13.69
CA GLY A 9 9.08 -9.72 -14.80
C GLY A 9 9.84 -8.39 -14.62
N ALA A 10 10.49 -8.16 -13.46
CA ALA A 10 11.31 -6.98 -13.24
C ALA A 10 12.73 -7.19 -13.78
N GLU A 11 12.91 -6.96 -15.09
CA GLU A 11 14.16 -7.19 -15.84
C GLU A 11 14.76 -5.92 -16.42
N SER A 12 14.09 -4.77 -16.28
CA SER A 12 14.57 -3.50 -16.84
C SER A 12 15.65 -2.87 -15.97
N ASP A 13 16.52 -2.06 -16.59
CA ASP A 13 17.41 -1.15 -15.87
C ASP A 13 16.62 0.05 -15.35
N TYR A 14 17.14 0.71 -14.30
CA TYR A 14 16.50 1.88 -13.70
C TYR A 14 16.14 2.97 -14.73
N ASP A 15 17.07 3.30 -15.64
CA ASP A 15 16.86 4.40 -16.60
C ASP A 15 15.71 4.11 -17.59
N SER A 16 15.55 2.86 -17.99
CA SER A 16 14.50 2.44 -18.95
C SER A 16 13.18 2.07 -18.31
N ALA A 17 13.14 1.93 -16.97
CA ALA A 17 11.95 1.49 -16.27
C ALA A 17 10.87 2.56 -16.20
N ASP A 18 9.62 2.15 -16.38
CA ASP A 18 8.42 2.96 -16.13
C ASP A 18 7.94 2.79 -14.68
N ALA A 19 8.14 1.61 -14.10
CA ALA A 19 7.78 1.28 -12.74
C ALA A 19 9.01 0.91 -11.90
N PHE A 20 9.00 1.36 -10.63
CA PHE A 20 10.05 1.14 -9.63
C PHE A 20 9.48 0.40 -8.44
N ILE A 21 10.08 -0.74 -8.08
CA ILE A 21 9.68 -1.55 -6.92
C ILE A 21 10.74 -1.43 -5.83
N LEU A 22 10.30 -1.19 -4.58
CA LEU A 22 11.15 -1.16 -3.39
C LEU A 22 10.54 -2.04 -2.28
N GLY A 23 11.33 -2.94 -1.71
CA GLY A 23 10.96 -3.67 -0.51
C GLY A 23 11.41 -2.93 0.76
N ILE A 24 10.55 -2.88 1.78
CA ILE A 24 10.82 -2.19 3.04
C ILE A 24 10.59 -3.16 4.20
N PRO A 25 11.60 -3.94 4.62
CA PRO A 25 11.47 -5.00 5.63
C PRO A 25 11.48 -4.42 7.05
N TYR A 26 10.45 -3.66 7.42
CA TYR A 26 10.33 -2.96 8.70
C TYR A 26 9.02 -3.32 9.43
N ASP A 27 9.10 -3.68 10.74
CA ASP A 27 7.93 -4.00 11.59
C ASP A 27 8.21 -3.75 13.09
N ARG A 28 8.96 -2.69 13.40
CA ARG A 28 9.41 -2.40 14.76
C ARG A 28 8.37 -1.75 15.65
N THR A 29 7.29 -1.19 15.06
CA THR A 29 6.21 -0.59 15.83
C THR A 29 4.94 -1.46 15.87
N SER A 30 4.99 -2.66 15.29
CA SER A 30 3.87 -3.63 15.31
C SER A 30 3.42 -3.93 16.74
N SER A 31 2.10 -3.91 16.97
CA SER A 31 1.51 -3.96 18.31
C SER A 31 1.05 -5.35 18.76
N PHE A 32 0.80 -6.29 17.84
CA PHE A 32 0.27 -7.62 18.18
C PHE A 32 1.13 -8.75 17.63
N LYS A 33 1.16 -8.99 16.31
CA LYS A 33 2.01 -10.00 15.70
C LYS A 33 3.03 -9.35 14.79
N ALA A 34 4.31 -9.45 15.16
CA ALA A 34 5.41 -9.07 14.28
C ALA A 34 5.65 -10.13 13.20
N GLY A 35 6.35 -9.76 12.13
CA GLY A 35 6.70 -10.62 11.00
C GLY A 35 6.43 -9.99 9.65
N ALA A 36 5.84 -8.80 9.61
CA ALA A 36 5.60 -8.09 8.36
C ALA A 36 6.90 -7.73 7.61
N ARG A 37 8.05 -7.65 8.30
CA ARG A 37 9.38 -7.50 7.67
C ARG A 37 9.74 -8.62 6.68
N GLU A 38 9.10 -9.79 6.77
CA GLU A 38 9.32 -10.90 5.85
C GLU A 38 8.52 -10.76 4.55
N ALA A 39 7.53 -9.86 4.51
CA ALA A 39 6.64 -9.69 3.37
C ALA A 39 7.36 -9.40 2.05
N PRO A 40 8.36 -8.49 1.98
CA PRO A 40 9.02 -8.18 0.72
C PRO A 40 9.63 -9.40 0.03
N PHE A 41 10.20 -10.31 0.79
CA PHE A 41 10.74 -11.57 0.27
C PHE A 41 9.64 -12.54 -0.19
N GLN A 42 8.63 -12.76 0.66
CA GLN A 42 7.58 -13.74 0.38
C GLN A 42 6.66 -13.29 -0.78
N ILE A 43 6.37 -12.01 -0.89
CA ILE A 43 5.58 -11.45 -1.99
C ILE A 43 6.33 -11.58 -3.32
N ARG A 44 7.65 -11.28 -3.37
CA ARG A 44 8.45 -11.51 -4.58
C ARG A 44 8.47 -12.99 -4.95
N ARG A 45 8.64 -13.88 -3.97
CA ARG A 45 8.58 -15.33 -4.23
C ARG A 45 7.22 -15.75 -4.78
N ALA A 46 6.14 -15.19 -4.23
CA ALA A 46 4.78 -15.48 -4.68
C ALA A 46 4.48 -14.96 -6.10
N SER A 47 5.15 -13.88 -6.55
CA SER A 47 4.93 -13.31 -7.88
C SER A 47 5.26 -14.28 -9.02
N TYR A 48 6.15 -15.24 -8.79
CA TYR A 48 6.48 -16.28 -9.79
C TYR A 48 5.41 -17.37 -9.96
N ASN A 49 4.31 -17.33 -9.18
CA ASN A 49 3.24 -18.31 -9.28
C ASN A 49 2.20 -17.99 -10.35
N PHE A 50 2.26 -16.80 -10.96
CA PHE A 50 1.24 -16.34 -11.89
C PHE A 50 1.64 -16.58 -13.34
N GLU A 51 0.61 -16.73 -14.21
CA GLU A 51 0.80 -16.64 -15.65
C GLU A 51 1.28 -15.23 -16.00
N GLU A 52 2.16 -15.13 -16.99
CA GLU A 52 2.70 -13.87 -17.46
C GLU A 52 1.64 -13.02 -18.18
N PHE A 53 0.66 -13.67 -18.82
CA PHE A 53 -0.44 -12.99 -19.51
C PHE A 53 -1.53 -12.56 -18.54
N HIS A 54 -1.70 -11.25 -18.42
CA HIS A 54 -2.79 -10.65 -17.63
C HIS A 54 -4.08 -10.62 -18.47
N PHE A 55 -4.91 -11.65 -18.33
CA PHE A 55 -6.08 -11.90 -19.15
C PHE A 55 -7.04 -10.71 -19.29
N GLU A 56 -7.39 -10.05 -18.17
CA GLU A 56 -8.38 -8.96 -18.19
C GLU A 56 -7.84 -7.66 -18.79
N HIS A 57 -6.56 -7.42 -18.68
CA HIS A 57 -5.92 -6.26 -19.28
C HIS A 57 -5.36 -6.52 -20.68
N GLY A 58 -5.24 -7.80 -21.08
CA GLY A 58 -4.77 -8.19 -22.40
C GLY A 58 -3.32 -7.83 -22.67
N LEU A 59 -2.47 -7.94 -21.65
CA LEU A 59 -1.04 -7.61 -21.73
C LEU A 59 -0.18 -8.70 -21.09
N ASP A 60 1.05 -8.80 -21.53
CA ASP A 60 2.07 -9.67 -20.94
C ASP A 60 2.90 -8.87 -19.92
N LEU A 61 2.95 -9.32 -18.67
CA LEU A 61 3.68 -8.63 -17.59
C LEU A 61 5.17 -8.41 -17.90
N PRO A 62 5.91 -9.34 -18.55
CA PRO A 62 7.30 -9.11 -18.93
C PRO A 62 7.52 -7.97 -19.95
N GLN A 63 6.45 -7.49 -20.61
CA GLN A 63 6.54 -6.32 -21.49
C GLN A 63 6.50 -4.99 -20.74
N LEU A 64 6.21 -5.02 -19.44
CA LEU A 64 6.28 -3.84 -18.59
C LEU A 64 7.74 -3.57 -18.23
N ASN A 65 8.15 -2.32 -18.39
CA ASN A 65 9.48 -1.88 -18.00
C ASN A 65 9.55 -1.69 -16.46
N ILE A 66 9.84 -2.77 -15.75
CA ILE A 66 9.87 -2.77 -14.27
C ILE A 66 11.32 -2.90 -13.80
N PHE A 67 11.73 -2.01 -12.91
CA PHE A 67 12.97 -2.11 -12.16
C PHE A 67 12.67 -2.42 -10.69
N ASP A 68 13.23 -3.52 -10.18
CA ASP A 68 13.17 -3.88 -8.78
C ASP A 68 14.49 -3.55 -8.08
N GLN A 69 14.48 -2.53 -7.22
CA GLN A 69 15.64 -2.09 -6.44
C GLN A 69 16.10 -3.13 -5.41
N GLY A 70 15.24 -4.08 -5.07
CA GLY A 70 15.44 -4.95 -3.92
C GLY A 70 14.88 -4.34 -2.64
N ASN A 71 15.54 -4.57 -1.50
CA ASN A 71 15.08 -4.07 -0.21
C ASN A 71 15.95 -2.94 0.30
N CYS A 72 15.35 -2.05 1.12
CA CYS A 72 16.08 -1.25 2.09
C CYS A 72 16.92 -2.17 2.99
N GLU A 73 18.00 -1.66 3.56
CA GLU A 73 18.68 -2.35 4.67
C GLU A 73 17.70 -2.46 5.84
N ASP A 74 17.89 -3.43 6.75
CA ASP A 74 16.98 -3.63 7.91
C ASP A 74 17.09 -2.43 8.89
N PRO A 75 16.16 -1.44 8.84
CA PRO A 75 16.30 -0.22 9.63
C PRO A 75 16.07 -0.54 11.11
N PHE A 76 16.83 0.15 11.97
CA PHE A 76 16.77 -0.09 13.41
C PHE A 76 15.69 0.73 14.11
N SER A 77 15.44 1.95 13.65
CA SER A 77 14.45 2.87 14.23
C SER A 77 13.45 3.35 13.17
N PRO A 78 12.33 3.98 13.57
CA PRO A 78 11.42 4.64 12.63
C PRO A 78 12.14 5.73 11.82
N GLU A 79 13.04 6.48 12.43
CA GLU A 79 13.82 7.55 11.80
C GLU A 79 14.77 6.97 10.74
N ASP A 80 15.51 5.89 11.05
CA ASP A 80 16.38 5.22 10.08
C ASP A 80 15.56 4.71 8.89
N MET A 81 14.39 4.10 9.14
CA MET A 81 13.49 3.64 8.09
C MET A 81 13.03 4.79 7.19
N MET A 82 12.69 5.94 7.77
CA MET A 82 12.26 7.10 7.00
C MET A 82 13.38 7.65 6.10
N GLU A 83 14.62 7.67 6.57
CA GLU A 83 15.78 8.13 5.78
C GLU A 83 16.09 7.16 4.64
N GLU A 84 16.10 5.85 4.92
CA GLU A 84 16.32 4.80 3.93
C GLU A 84 15.28 4.82 2.80
N VAL A 85 13.99 4.84 3.17
CA VAL A 85 12.90 4.88 2.20
C VAL A 85 13.00 6.14 1.34
N LYS A 86 13.25 7.30 1.96
CA LYS A 86 13.42 8.56 1.24
C LYS A 86 14.60 8.50 0.27
N PHE A 87 15.71 7.89 0.65
CA PHE A 87 16.89 7.77 -0.20
C PHE A 87 16.61 7.09 -1.53
N PHE A 88 15.78 6.03 -1.52
CA PHE A 88 15.41 5.30 -2.73
C PHE A 88 14.18 5.87 -3.46
N MET A 89 13.13 6.28 -2.71
CA MET A 89 11.87 6.71 -3.30
C MET A 89 11.92 8.11 -3.90
N ASP A 90 12.62 9.05 -3.26
CA ASP A 90 12.65 10.44 -3.71
C ASP A 90 13.25 10.62 -5.14
N PRO A 91 14.35 9.95 -5.52
CA PRO A 91 14.79 9.94 -6.92
C PRO A 91 13.78 9.33 -7.88
N ALA A 92 13.23 8.17 -7.56
CA ALA A 92 12.28 7.48 -8.44
C ALA A 92 11.01 8.32 -8.71
N ILE A 93 10.47 8.98 -7.66
CA ILE A 93 9.31 9.86 -7.78
C ILE A 93 9.66 11.12 -8.60
N ARG A 94 10.83 11.73 -8.38
CA ARG A 94 11.29 12.90 -9.16
C ARG A 94 11.51 12.59 -10.64
N ASP A 95 11.97 11.38 -10.94
CA ASP A 95 12.18 10.90 -12.30
C ASP A 95 10.85 10.45 -12.97
N GLY A 96 9.72 10.60 -12.27
CA GLY A 96 8.38 10.33 -12.79
C GLY A 96 8.02 8.86 -12.87
N LYS A 97 8.77 7.96 -12.20
CA LYS A 97 8.49 6.54 -12.20
C LYS A 97 7.25 6.23 -11.37
N PHE A 98 6.47 5.25 -11.80
CA PHE A 98 5.39 4.69 -11.00
C PHE A 98 5.98 3.85 -9.87
N THR A 99 5.80 4.28 -8.63
CA THR A 99 6.42 3.62 -7.48
C THR A 99 5.51 2.58 -6.86
N VAL A 100 6.06 1.40 -6.60
CA VAL A 100 5.42 0.31 -5.85
C VAL A 100 6.28 -0.03 -4.65
N ALA A 101 5.74 0.11 -3.44
CA ALA A 101 6.42 -0.34 -2.24
C ALA A 101 5.83 -1.67 -1.75
N ILE A 102 6.70 -2.63 -1.47
CA ILE A 102 6.35 -3.86 -0.78
C ILE A 102 6.77 -3.65 0.67
N GLY A 103 5.81 -3.28 1.50
CA GLY A 103 6.06 -2.86 2.87
C GLY A 103 6.30 -4.02 3.81
N GLY A 104 6.72 -3.64 5.00
CA GLY A 104 6.52 -4.29 6.25
C GLY A 104 5.23 -3.79 6.90
N GLU A 105 5.33 -3.17 8.08
CA GLU A 105 4.18 -2.53 8.74
C GLU A 105 3.76 -1.22 8.05
N HIS A 106 2.57 -0.70 8.36
CA HIS A 106 1.99 0.45 7.66
C HIS A 106 2.78 1.76 7.81
N SER A 107 3.61 1.93 8.84
CA SER A 107 4.43 3.13 9.05
C SER A 107 5.37 3.45 7.88
N VAL A 108 5.70 2.46 7.02
CA VAL A 108 6.55 2.66 5.83
C VAL A 108 5.93 3.61 4.80
N ASN A 109 4.61 3.81 4.84
CA ASN A 109 3.91 4.77 3.98
C ASN A 109 4.27 6.24 4.33
N ILE A 110 4.57 6.54 5.61
CA ILE A 110 4.84 7.91 6.07
C ILE A 110 5.97 8.59 5.25
N PRO A 111 7.17 8.02 5.12
CA PRO A 111 8.22 8.62 4.31
C PRO A 111 7.91 8.63 2.81
N ILE A 112 7.18 7.64 2.29
CA ILE A 112 6.82 7.59 0.86
C ILE A 112 5.95 8.80 0.51
N VAL A 113 4.88 9.04 1.28
CA VAL A 113 3.99 10.18 1.07
C VAL A 113 4.75 11.50 1.17
N ARG A 114 5.75 11.60 2.05
CA ARG A 114 6.59 12.80 2.21
C ARG A 114 7.57 13.06 1.05
N CYS A 115 7.83 12.09 0.18
CA CYS A 115 8.58 12.30 -1.06
C CYS A 115 7.78 13.04 -2.13
N PHE A 116 6.44 13.05 -2.05
CA PHE A 116 5.58 13.85 -2.92
C PHE A 116 5.39 15.26 -2.35
N LYS A 117 5.21 16.25 -3.24
CA LYS A 117 4.79 17.59 -2.81
C LYS A 117 3.32 17.55 -2.37
N LYS A 118 2.95 18.48 -1.49
CA LYS A 118 1.58 18.59 -0.95
C LYS A 118 0.49 18.60 -2.03
N THR A 119 0.78 19.14 -3.21
CA THR A 119 -0.17 19.30 -4.32
C THR A 119 -0.14 18.17 -5.34
N ASP A 120 0.75 17.19 -5.18
CA ASP A 120 1.00 16.20 -6.23
C ASP A 120 0.03 15.02 -6.15
N ILE A 121 -0.35 14.64 -4.93
CA ILE A 121 -1.17 13.45 -4.69
C ILE A 121 -2.22 13.67 -3.60
N ALA A 122 -3.29 12.86 -3.66
CA ALA A 122 -4.10 12.49 -2.51
C ALA A 122 -3.70 11.07 -2.06
N LEU A 123 -3.78 10.79 -0.75
CA LEU A 123 -3.64 9.45 -0.20
C LEU A 123 -5.03 8.84 -0.05
N ILE A 124 -5.25 7.68 -0.65
CA ILE A 124 -6.39 6.81 -0.35
C ILE A 124 -5.84 5.54 0.29
N THR A 125 -6.28 5.21 1.51
CA THR A 125 -5.94 3.94 2.16
C THR A 125 -7.10 2.95 2.02
N ILE A 126 -6.77 1.67 1.89
CA ILE A 126 -7.70 0.55 2.10
C ILE A 126 -7.20 -0.16 3.34
N ASP A 127 -7.98 -0.14 4.43
CA ASP A 127 -7.51 -0.49 5.77
C ASP A 127 -8.69 -0.84 6.68
N ALA A 128 -8.49 -1.75 7.64
CA ALA A 128 -9.44 -1.99 8.72
C ALA A 128 -9.44 -0.86 9.75
N HIS A 129 -8.30 -0.19 9.91
CA HIS A 129 -8.03 0.83 10.90
C HIS A 129 -8.08 2.24 10.30
N LEU A 130 -8.17 3.26 11.14
CA LEU A 130 -8.09 4.64 10.67
C LEU A 130 -6.65 5.17 10.68
N ASP A 131 -5.81 4.64 11.56
CA ASP A 131 -4.39 4.99 11.72
C ASP A 131 -4.13 6.48 11.85
N SER A 132 -5.00 7.15 12.62
CA SER A 132 -4.98 8.61 12.79
C SER A 132 -4.58 9.07 14.18
N ARG A 133 -3.90 8.21 14.94
CA ARG A 133 -3.37 8.56 16.27
C ARG A 133 -2.23 9.58 16.15
N ASP A 134 -2.11 10.45 17.15
CA ASP A 134 -0.98 11.39 17.22
C ASP A 134 0.32 10.68 17.55
N GLU A 135 0.24 9.72 18.45
CA GLU A 135 1.34 8.92 18.94
C GLU A 135 0.83 7.51 19.29
N TYR A 136 1.66 6.51 19.10
CA TYR A 136 1.36 5.16 19.55
C TYR A 136 2.65 4.46 19.97
N LEU A 137 2.64 3.81 21.15
CA LEU A 137 3.80 3.13 21.76
C LEU A 137 5.05 4.03 21.87
N GLY A 138 4.87 5.33 22.12
CA GLY A 138 5.95 6.28 22.36
C GLY A 138 6.58 6.88 21.09
N THR A 139 5.95 6.71 19.93
CA THR A 139 6.41 7.32 18.68
C THR A 139 5.27 7.86 17.82
N PRO A 140 5.42 9.04 17.22
CA PRO A 140 4.47 9.58 16.25
C PRO A 140 4.63 8.93 14.85
N PHE A 141 5.63 8.08 14.65
CA PHE A 141 5.92 7.38 13.39
C PHE A 141 5.58 5.90 13.46
N SER A 142 4.54 5.56 14.23
CA SER A 142 3.99 4.22 14.33
C SER A 142 3.05 3.89 13.17
N HIS A 143 2.83 2.58 12.91
CA HIS A 143 1.79 2.09 12.01
C HIS A 143 0.42 2.71 12.29
N ALA A 144 0.05 2.95 13.55
CA ALA A 144 -1.23 3.54 13.94
C ALA A 144 -1.33 5.08 13.74
N CYS A 145 -0.33 5.73 13.10
CA CYS A 145 -0.24 7.18 12.91
C CYS A 145 -0.18 7.61 11.43
N VAL A 146 -0.34 6.69 10.50
CA VAL A 146 -0.08 6.87 9.06
C VAL A 146 -0.94 7.97 8.46
N THR A 147 -2.26 7.86 8.56
CA THR A 147 -3.18 8.84 7.98
C THR A 147 -3.08 10.20 8.67
N ARG A 148 -2.71 10.21 9.97
CA ARG A 148 -2.41 11.45 10.70
C ARG A 148 -1.20 12.15 10.12
N ARG A 149 -0.08 11.46 9.98
CA ARG A 149 1.15 12.03 9.40
C ARG A 149 0.96 12.46 7.95
N ALA A 150 0.17 11.69 7.19
CA ALA A 150 -0.21 12.05 5.81
C ALA A 150 -1.07 13.32 5.79
N SER A 151 -2.06 13.46 6.65
CA SER A 151 -2.93 14.66 6.70
C SER A 151 -2.17 15.94 7.08
N GLU A 152 -1.16 15.84 7.92
CA GLU A 152 -0.28 16.97 8.24
C GLU A 152 0.56 17.42 7.05
N HIS A 153 0.97 16.48 6.20
CA HIS A 153 1.79 16.76 5.02
C HIS A 153 0.94 17.21 3.83
N LEU A 154 -0.11 16.47 3.48
CA LEU A 154 -0.93 16.69 2.27
C LEU A 154 -2.11 17.65 2.51
N GLY A 155 -2.53 17.83 3.77
CA GLY A 155 -3.81 18.40 4.16
C GLY A 155 -4.89 17.33 4.29
N ILE A 156 -5.76 17.45 5.29
CA ILE A 156 -6.82 16.48 5.56
C ILE A 156 -7.76 16.27 4.37
N GLU A 157 -7.93 17.30 3.57
CA GLU A 157 -8.73 17.29 2.34
C GLU A 157 -8.10 16.44 1.21
N ASN A 158 -6.95 15.86 1.41
CA ASN A 158 -6.26 14.96 0.49
C ASN A 158 -5.97 13.59 1.08
N VAL A 159 -6.65 13.22 2.18
CA VAL A 159 -6.55 11.88 2.78
C VAL A 159 -7.94 11.28 2.93
N PHE A 160 -8.10 10.01 2.53
CA PHE A 160 -9.36 9.28 2.64
C PHE A 160 -9.11 7.81 2.95
N ALA A 161 -9.89 7.21 3.87
CA ALA A 161 -9.77 5.80 4.21
C ALA A 161 -11.00 4.98 3.80
N LEU A 162 -10.77 3.80 3.22
CA LEU A 162 -11.79 2.84 2.76
C LEU A 162 -11.68 1.53 3.55
N GLY A 163 -12.80 0.98 4.00
CA GLY A 163 -12.85 -0.34 4.64
C GLY A 163 -12.77 -0.31 6.16
N VAL A 164 -12.74 0.88 6.75
CA VAL A 164 -12.53 1.08 8.18
C VAL A 164 -13.63 0.39 9.00
N ARG A 165 -13.23 -0.31 10.07
CA ARG A 165 -14.14 -0.99 10.99
C ARG A 165 -13.60 -1.12 12.42
N SER A 166 -12.37 -0.66 12.63
CA SER A 166 -11.71 -0.60 13.92
C SER A 166 -11.14 0.83 14.12
N ILE A 167 -11.76 1.59 15.01
CA ILE A 167 -11.40 2.99 15.29
C ILE A 167 -11.43 3.18 16.80
N SER A 168 -10.45 3.86 17.36
CA SER A 168 -10.50 4.24 18.77
C SER A 168 -11.46 5.41 19.01
N ARG A 169 -11.99 5.51 20.22
CA ARG A 169 -12.84 6.63 20.61
C ARG A 169 -12.09 7.97 20.48
N GLU A 170 -10.81 7.99 20.83
CA GLU A 170 -9.95 9.17 20.72
C GLU A 170 -9.88 9.70 19.29
N GLU A 171 -9.73 8.81 18.31
CA GLU A 171 -9.70 9.19 16.88
C GLU A 171 -11.04 9.77 16.41
N LEU A 172 -12.17 9.21 16.89
CA LEU A 172 -13.51 9.67 16.51
C LEU A 172 -13.93 10.99 17.18
N GLU A 173 -13.42 11.29 18.38
CA GLU A 173 -13.76 12.50 19.14
C GLU A 173 -12.93 13.73 18.74
N ARG A 174 -12.02 13.57 17.76
CA ARG A 174 -11.22 14.69 17.22
C ARG A 174 -12.06 15.58 16.30
N ASP A 175 -11.74 16.86 16.27
CA ASP A 175 -12.34 17.82 15.33
C ASP A 175 -11.89 17.58 13.89
N ASP A 176 -10.74 16.91 13.70
CA ASP A 176 -10.08 16.64 12.44
C ASP A 176 -10.05 15.13 12.10
N VAL A 177 -11.20 14.45 12.21
CA VAL A 177 -11.35 13.04 11.85
C VAL A 177 -11.09 12.85 10.36
N ILE A 178 -10.21 11.89 10.03
CA ILE A 178 -9.93 11.55 8.64
C ILE A 178 -11.23 11.08 7.93
N PRO A 179 -11.58 11.66 6.78
CA PRO A 179 -12.72 11.22 5.98
C PRO A 179 -12.60 9.74 5.63
N HIS A 180 -13.66 8.97 5.86
CA HIS A 180 -13.63 7.53 5.65
C HIS A 180 -14.96 6.93 5.25
N VAL A 181 -14.93 5.69 4.78
CA VAL A 181 -16.06 4.81 4.52
C VAL A 181 -15.80 3.47 5.19
N THR A 182 -16.78 2.98 5.94
CA THR A 182 -16.68 1.70 6.64
C THR A 182 -16.84 0.51 5.70
N SER A 183 -16.27 -0.66 6.08
CA SER A 183 -16.49 -1.90 5.34
C SER A 183 -17.99 -2.25 5.25
N PHE A 184 -18.77 -1.95 6.27
CA PHE A 184 -20.23 -2.18 6.31
C PHE A 184 -20.97 -1.33 5.26
N GLU A 185 -20.56 -0.06 5.07
CA GLU A 185 -21.14 0.78 4.03
C GLU A 185 -20.75 0.30 2.63
N ILE A 186 -19.49 -0.15 2.45
CA ILE A 186 -19.00 -0.71 1.19
C ILE A 186 -19.80 -1.96 0.83
N LYS A 187 -19.97 -2.89 1.78
CA LYS A 187 -20.79 -4.10 1.55
C LYS A 187 -22.25 -3.81 1.23
N LYS A 188 -22.79 -2.70 1.72
CA LYS A 188 -24.18 -2.29 1.45
C LYS A 188 -24.34 -1.55 0.12
N LYS A 189 -23.38 -0.68 -0.26
CA LYS A 189 -23.51 0.27 -1.37
C LYS A 189 -22.61 -0.05 -2.57
N GLY A 190 -21.66 -0.95 -2.40
CA GLY A 190 -20.65 -1.34 -3.39
C GLY A 190 -19.38 -0.52 -3.36
N MET A 191 -18.28 -1.11 -3.84
CA MET A 191 -16.96 -0.47 -3.91
C MET A 191 -16.96 0.70 -4.89
N GLU A 192 -17.69 0.64 -6.00
CA GLU A 192 -17.80 1.74 -6.96
C GLU A 192 -18.31 3.03 -6.29
N TRP A 193 -19.36 2.93 -5.45
CA TRP A 193 -19.85 4.06 -4.68
C TRP A 193 -18.79 4.61 -3.72
N ALA A 194 -18.06 3.72 -3.05
CA ALA A 194 -17.05 4.12 -2.07
C ALA A 194 -15.87 4.85 -2.72
N VAL A 195 -15.34 4.31 -3.83
CA VAL A 195 -14.25 4.94 -4.59
C VAL A 195 -14.71 6.28 -5.17
N LYS A 196 -15.91 6.36 -5.76
CA LYS A 196 -16.46 7.62 -6.24
C LYS A 196 -16.52 8.67 -5.13
N LYS A 197 -17.03 8.30 -3.95
CA LYS A 197 -17.07 9.18 -2.78
C LYS A 197 -15.66 9.65 -2.35
N ALA A 198 -14.69 8.75 -2.33
CA ALA A 198 -13.31 9.09 -2.01
C ALA A 198 -12.72 10.09 -3.02
N LEU A 199 -12.85 9.81 -4.32
CA LEU A 199 -12.33 10.66 -5.39
C LEU A 199 -13.02 12.04 -5.48
N GLU A 200 -14.28 12.14 -5.07
CA GLU A 200 -15.01 13.41 -4.97
C GLU A 200 -14.63 14.20 -3.70
N SER A 201 -14.13 13.51 -2.67
CA SER A 201 -13.74 14.14 -1.39
C SER A 201 -12.35 14.74 -1.43
N VAL A 202 -11.43 14.15 -2.20
CA VAL A 202 -10.04 14.62 -2.28
C VAL A 202 -9.89 15.70 -3.34
N LYS A 203 -8.98 16.66 -3.08
CA LYS A 203 -8.75 17.79 -3.99
C LYS A 203 -7.73 17.50 -5.09
N ASN A 204 -6.70 16.73 -4.76
CA ASN A 204 -5.66 16.38 -5.72
C ASN A 204 -6.14 15.25 -6.65
N GLU A 205 -5.85 15.40 -7.95
CA GLU A 205 -6.34 14.44 -8.96
C GLU A 205 -5.61 13.10 -8.95
N ARG A 206 -4.28 13.13 -8.71
CA ARG A 206 -3.47 11.91 -8.64
C ARG A 206 -3.61 11.26 -7.27
N VAL A 207 -3.64 9.95 -7.23
CA VAL A 207 -3.86 9.15 -6.03
C VAL A 207 -2.67 8.25 -5.76
N TYR A 208 -2.09 8.34 -4.58
CA TYR A 208 -1.29 7.27 -4.02
C TYR A 208 -2.23 6.31 -3.27
N LEU A 209 -2.28 5.06 -3.70
CA LEU A 209 -3.11 4.03 -3.07
C LEU A 209 -2.27 3.20 -2.11
N SER A 210 -2.60 3.24 -0.83
CA SER A 210 -1.97 2.40 0.19
C SER A 210 -2.93 1.28 0.58
N LEU A 211 -2.49 0.04 0.43
CA LEU A 211 -3.23 -1.15 0.83
C LEU A 211 -2.62 -1.75 2.10
N ASP A 212 -3.25 -1.49 3.24
CA ASP A 212 -3.09 -2.38 4.38
C ASP A 212 -3.85 -3.67 4.09
N ILE A 213 -3.14 -4.80 4.15
CA ILE A 213 -3.74 -6.09 3.80
C ILE A 213 -4.85 -6.49 4.78
N ASP A 214 -4.87 -5.94 5.99
CA ASP A 214 -5.90 -6.20 6.99
C ASP A 214 -7.25 -5.53 6.66
N GLY A 215 -7.27 -4.58 5.71
CA GLY A 215 -8.51 -4.08 5.10
C GLY A 215 -9.37 -5.20 4.51
N ILE A 216 -8.72 -6.28 4.08
CA ILE A 216 -9.37 -7.50 3.59
C ILE A 216 -9.80 -8.37 4.78
N ASP A 217 -10.91 -9.09 4.60
CA ASP A 217 -11.38 -10.03 5.62
C ASP A 217 -10.35 -11.15 5.86
N PRO A 218 -10.05 -11.52 7.12
CA PRO A 218 -9.09 -12.59 7.43
C PRO A 218 -9.48 -13.97 6.89
N ALA A 219 -10.70 -14.15 6.40
CA ALA A 219 -11.09 -15.35 5.65
C ALA A 219 -10.33 -15.47 4.31
N TYR A 220 -9.89 -14.35 3.72
CA TYR A 220 -9.12 -14.29 2.48
C TYR A 220 -7.64 -13.93 2.70
N ALA A 221 -7.35 -13.09 3.69
CA ALA A 221 -6.01 -12.63 4.03
C ALA A 221 -5.69 -12.87 5.51
N PRO A 222 -5.47 -14.13 5.94
CA PRO A 222 -5.19 -14.44 7.34
C PRO A 222 -3.79 -14.00 7.80
N GLY A 223 -2.88 -13.72 6.87
CA GLY A 223 -1.49 -13.36 7.12
C GLY A 223 -1.30 -11.89 7.39
N THR A 224 -1.90 -11.36 8.45
CA THR A 224 -1.67 -10.00 8.93
C THR A 224 -1.40 -9.97 10.44
N GLY A 225 -0.79 -8.87 10.90
CA GLY A 225 -0.47 -8.65 12.31
C GLY A 225 -1.72 -8.47 13.17
N THR A 226 -2.69 -7.71 12.69
CA THR A 226 -3.90 -7.26 13.40
C THR A 226 -5.17 -7.62 12.62
N PRO A 227 -5.54 -8.91 12.50
CA PRO A 227 -6.69 -9.32 11.72
C PRO A 227 -8.00 -8.82 12.31
N GLU A 228 -8.81 -8.11 11.51
CA GLU A 228 -10.13 -7.61 11.86
C GLU A 228 -11.21 -8.29 10.99
N PRO A 229 -12.19 -9.01 11.56
CA PRO A 229 -13.30 -9.62 10.82
C PRO A 229 -14.23 -8.59 10.16
N PHE A 230 -15.07 -9.06 9.23
CA PHE A 230 -16.05 -8.25 8.49
C PHE A 230 -15.43 -7.27 7.50
N GLY A 231 -14.30 -7.69 6.90
CA GLY A 231 -13.54 -6.93 5.94
C GLY A 231 -14.07 -6.97 4.51
N LEU A 232 -13.24 -6.46 3.61
CA LEU A 232 -13.45 -6.47 2.18
C LEU A 232 -13.10 -7.85 1.61
N ASP A 233 -13.66 -8.20 0.46
CA ASP A 233 -13.16 -9.34 -0.30
C ASP A 233 -12.13 -8.89 -1.36
N PRO A 234 -11.35 -9.82 -1.93
CA PRO A 234 -10.33 -9.49 -2.92
C PRO A 234 -10.87 -8.77 -4.18
N ILE A 235 -12.11 -9.02 -4.56
CA ILE A 235 -12.75 -8.37 -5.70
C ILE A 235 -13.06 -6.91 -5.39
N ASP A 236 -13.42 -6.56 -4.16
CA ASP A 236 -13.60 -5.18 -3.74
C ASP A 236 -12.31 -4.37 -3.95
N VAL A 237 -11.15 -4.91 -3.50
CA VAL A 237 -9.85 -4.24 -3.64
C VAL A 237 -9.43 -4.13 -5.10
N LYS A 238 -9.58 -5.20 -5.89
CA LYS A 238 -9.33 -5.19 -7.32
C LYS A 238 -10.18 -4.13 -8.03
N ASN A 239 -11.47 -4.04 -7.70
CA ASN A 239 -12.36 -3.04 -8.25
C ASN A 239 -11.91 -1.62 -7.88
N ALA A 240 -11.44 -1.39 -6.64
CA ALA A 240 -10.90 -0.10 -6.23
C ALA A 240 -9.69 0.30 -7.07
N ILE A 241 -8.73 -0.61 -7.29
CA ILE A 241 -7.55 -0.38 -8.14
C ILE A 241 -7.99 0.04 -9.55
N ASN A 242 -8.90 -0.71 -10.17
CA ASN A 242 -9.37 -0.44 -11.53
C ASN A 242 -10.15 0.88 -11.63
N LEU A 243 -10.97 1.21 -10.64
CA LEU A 243 -11.77 2.44 -10.62
C LEU A 243 -10.92 3.70 -10.38
N ILE A 244 -9.86 3.62 -9.58
CA ILE A 244 -8.88 4.69 -9.44
C ILE A 244 -8.10 4.84 -10.75
N GLY A 245 -7.71 3.73 -11.35
CA GLY A 245 -7.24 3.63 -12.73
C GLY A 245 -6.12 4.61 -13.06
N GLY A 246 -6.34 5.45 -14.08
CA GLY A 246 -5.39 6.43 -14.60
C GLY A 246 -4.98 7.54 -13.61
N ARG A 247 -5.61 7.63 -12.45
CA ARG A 247 -5.21 8.56 -11.38
C ARG A 247 -4.10 8.02 -10.49
N LEU A 248 -3.74 6.73 -10.58
CA LEU A 248 -2.70 6.13 -9.76
C LEU A 248 -1.35 6.82 -9.97
N ALA A 249 -0.76 7.32 -8.90
CA ALA A 249 0.57 7.92 -8.83
C ALA A 249 1.61 6.96 -8.25
N GLY A 250 1.15 5.98 -7.48
CA GLY A 250 1.96 4.95 -6.84
C GLY A 250 1.07 4.05 -5.99
N PHE A 251 1.68 3.01 -5.44
CA PHE A 251 1.00 1.98 -4.67
C PHE A 251 1.93 1.43 -3.58
N ASP A 252 1.38 1.07 -2.45
CA ASP A 252 2.03 0.15 -1.53
C ASP A 252 1.07 -0.94 -1.02
N VAL A 253 1.66 -2.05 -0.59
CA VAL A 253 1.00 -3.09 0.18
C VAL A 253 1.77 -3.33 1.46
N THR A 254 1.08 -3.25 2.60
CA THR A 254 1.65 -3.31 3.95
C THR A 254 0.96 -4.35 4.81
N GLU A 255 1.48 -4.60 6.02
CA GLU A 255 0.96 -5.48 7.06
C GLU A 255 0.81 -6.96 6.65
N VAL A 256 1.33 -7.38 5.49
CA VAL A 256 1.44 -8.80 5.18
C VAL A 256 2.42 -9.45 6.16
N CYS A 257 1.94 -10.40 6.94
CA CYS A 257 2.70 -11.08 7.99
C CYS A 257 2.85 -12.59 7.65
N PRO A 258 3.86 -13.00 6.89
CA PRO A 258 4.02 -14.39 6.45
C PRO A 258 4.04 -15.42 7.59
N PRO A 259 4.65 -15.14 8.77
CA PRO A 259 4.59 -16.08 9.89
C PRO A 259 3.18 -16.36 10.42
N ALA A 260 2.22 -15.45 10.19
CA ALA A 260 0.81 -15.65 10.58
C ALA A 260 0.01 -16.47 9.55
N ASP A 261 0.57 -16.73 8.37
CA ASP A 261 -0.08 -17.48 7.28
C ASP A 261 0.88 -18.52 6.66
N PRO A 262 1.02 -19.68 7.27
CA PRO A 262 1.85 -20.78 6.72
C PRO A 262 1.42 -21.27 5.33
N SER A 263 0.18 -20.98 4.90
CA SER A 263 -0.30 -21.32 3.56
C SER A 263 0.25 -20.40 2.47
N GLY A 264 0.67 -19.18 2.84
CA GLY A 264 1.17 -18.16 1.93
C GLY A 264 0.10 -17.50 1.06
N ILE A 265 -1.19 -17.77 1.30
CA ILE A 265 -2.31 -17.21 0.51
C ILE A 265 -2.28 -15.69 0.53
N THR A 266 -2.00 -15.08 1.68
CA THR A 266 -1.93 -13.62 1.82
C THR A 266 -0.81 -13.00 0.97
N SER A 267 0.38 -13.60 0.97
CA SER A 267 1.49 -13.15 0.14
C SER A 267 1.19 -13.31 -1.36
N ILE A 268 0.50 -14.38 -1.74
CA ILE A 268 0.03 -14.60 -3.12
C ILE A 268 -0.98 -13.52 -3.51
N LEU A 269 -1.93 -13.21 -2.64
CA LEU A 269 -2.93 -12.18 -2.89
C LEU A 269 -2.30 -10.78 -3.03
N ALA A 270 -1.35 -10.43 -2.16
CA ALA A 270 -0.60 -9.18 -2.25
C ALA A 270 0.17 -9.06 -3.57
N ALA A 271 0.87 -10.12 -4.00
CA ALA A 271 1.55 -10.15 -5.29
C ALA A 271 0.56 -9.98 -6.46
N ARG A 272 -0.65 -10.56 -6.36
CA ARG A 272 -1.68 -10.39 -7.39
C ARG A 272 -2.17 -8.95 -7.49
N PHE A 273 -2.31 -8.24 -6.38
CA PHE A 273 -2.66 -6.81 -6.41
C PHE A 273 -1.56 -5.95 -7.03
N ILE A 274 -0.30 -6.27 -6.78
CA ILE A 274 0.82 -5.58 -7.45
C ILE A 274 0.74 -5.79 -8.96
N ASN A 275 0.48 -7.02 -9.44
CA ASN A 275 0.28 -7.26 -10.87
C ASN A 275 -0.91 -6.46 -11.43
N GLU A 276 -2.01 -6.36 -10.70
CA GLU A 276 -3.18 -5.58 -11.11
C GLU A 276 -2.85 -4.09 -11.25
N VAL A 277 -2.15 -3.52 -10.26
CA VAL A 277 -1.74 -2.12 -10.25
C VAL A 277 -0.78 -1.80 -11.41
N LEU A 278 0.21 -2.66 -11.65
CA LEU A 278 1.16 -2.52 -12.76
C LEU A 278 0.44 -2.59 -14.11
N ALA A 279 -0.50 -3.52 -14.26
CA ALA A 279 -1.29 -3.66 -15.47
C ALA A 279 -2.21 -2.45 -15.74
N VAL A 280 -2.83 -1.90 -14.69
CA VAL A 280 -3.64 -0.68 -14.78
C VAL A 280 -2.78 0.52 -15.15
N HIS A 281 -1.61 0.65 -14.53
CA HIS A 281 -0.69 1.76 -14.82
C HIS A 281 -0.22 1.74 -16.28
N SER A 282 0.17 0.59 -16.81
CA SER A 282 0.69 0.47 -18.18
C SER A 282 -0.28 0.93 -19.26
N LYS A 283 -1.59 0.71 -19.07
CA LYS A 283 -2.63 1.18 -20.01
C LYS A 283 -2.73 2.69 -20.11
N ASN A 284 -2.19 3.44 -19.16
CA ASN A 284 -2.26 4.89 -19.13
C ASN A 284 -1.02 5.55 -19.74
N ILE A 285 0.00 4.74 -20.09
CA ILE A 285 1.23 5.21 -20.77
C ILE A 285 1.11 5.04 -22.29
N THR A 286 0.28 4.10 -22.75
CA THR A 286 0.00 3.85 -24.18
C THR A 286 -1.16 4.72 -24.67
#